data_649aadb49e82d272eadd074d22b3bfae
#
_entry.id   649aadb49e82d272eadd074d22b3bfae
#
_cell.length_a   1.000
_cell.length_b   1.000
_cell.length_c   1.000
_cell.angle_alpha   90.00
_cell.angle_beta   90.00
_cell.angle_gamma   90.00
#
_symmetry.space_group_name_H-M   'P 1'
#
loop_
_entity.id
_entity.type
_entity.pdbx_description
1 polymer ?
#
loop_
_entity_poly.entity_id
_entity_poly.type
_entity_poly.pdbx_seq_one_letter_code
_entity_poly.pdbx_strand_id
1 'polypeptide(L)'
;MRRKLAGWFALVGVISAISYAGRFAGGKPPKNALYEYSTAVSELILFAIILALVFWIARGLPKREAFALRRPESWGRAIALGFAVLIAIAIANAALDPLLHGGREQGLTPSGWQSSHAAAFAVNLFAFAIVGPIAEELTFRGLGFYLLEPYGQTVAIAVIGITFGLWHGLVEALPVLIVFGTGLAFLRSRTRSIYPGMLLHATFNAAALLLAVTV
;
A
#
# COMPACT_ATOMS: atom_id res chain seq x y z
N MET A 1 5.43 -22.10 10.87
CA MET A 1 4.47 -21.29 10.09
C MET A 1 3.47 -20.55 10.97
N ARG A 2 2.67 -21.21 11.85
CA ARG A 2 1.62 -20.55 12.67
C ARG A 2 2.10 -19.35 13.50
N ARG A 3 3.25 -19.45 14.19
CA ARG A 3 3.82 -18.33 14.97
C ARG A 3 4.18 -17.11 14.08
N LYS A 4 4.67 -17.34 12.87
CA LYS A 4 5.01 -16.28 11.93
C LYS A 4 3.75 -15.60 11.38
N LEU A 5 2.71 -16.38 11.09
CA LEU A 5 1.40 -15.87 10.69
C LEU A 5 0.78 -15.02 11.81
N ALA A 6 0.83 -15.50 13.05
CA ALA A 6 0.37 -14.73 14.21
C ALA A 6 1.17 -13.43 14.38
N GLY A 7 2.50 -13.46 14.20
CA GLY A 7 3.36 -12.27 14.23
C GLY A 7 3.03 -11.27 13.12
N TRP A 8 2.73 -11.76 11.91
CA TRP A 8 2.29 -10.92 10.80
C TRP A 8 0.92 -10.26 11.08
N PHE A 9 -0.06 -11.02 11.59
CA PHE A 9 -1.35 -10.45 11.99
C PHE A 9 -1.21 -9.45 13.13
N ALA A 10 -0.33 -9.71 14.10
CA ALA A 10 -0.05 -8.76 15.17
C ALA A 10 0.54 -7.46 14.63
N LEU A 11 1.52 -7.51 13.73
CA LEU A 11 2.09 -6.34 13.07
C LEU A 11 1.00 -5.54 12.35
N VAL A 12 0.23 -6.20 11.47
CA VAL A 12 -0.85 -5.54 10.72
C VAL A 12 -1.90 -4.96 11.66
N GLY A 13 -2.33 -5.71 12.68
CA GLY A 13 -3.32 -5.26 13.64
C GLY A 13 -2.85 -4.05 14.46
N VAL A 14 -1.60 -4.04 14.91
CA VAL A 14 -1.04 -2.90 15.67
C VAL A 14 -0.95 -1.65 14.78
N ILE A 15 -0.44 -1.77 13.56
CA ILE A 15 -0.37 -0.60 12.66
C ILE A 15 -1.78 -0.11 12.31
N SER A 16 -2.72 -1.00 11.99
CA SER A 16 -4.12 -0.62 11.76
C SER A 16 -4.70 0.12 12.96
N ALA A 17 -4.50 -0.39 14.18
CA ALA A 17 -4.98 0.25 15.39
C ALA A 17 -4.38 1.64 15.60
N ILE A 18 -3.08 1.82 15.35
CA ILE A 18 -2.39 3.13 15.41
C ILE A 18 -2.97 4.07 14.36
N SER A 19 -3.17 3.60 13.11
CA SER A 19 -3.73 4.40 12.02
C SER A 19 -5.14 4.90 12.34
N TYR A 20 -6.02 4.02 12.84
CA TYR A 20 -7.37 4.41 13.29
C TYR A 20 -7.33 5.31 14.53
N ALA A 21 -6.46 5.05 15.50
CA ALA A 21 -6.29 5.91 16.67
C ALA A 21 -5.83 7.32 16.25
N GLY A 22 -4.86 7.43 15.34
CA GLY A 22 -4.43 8.70 14.76
C GLY A 22 -5.57 9.42 14.04
N ARG A 23 -6.36 8.69 13.27
CA ARG A 23 -7.54 9.21 12.56
C ARG A 23 -8.59 9.79 13.50
N PHE A 24 -8.94 9.09 14.56
CA PHE A 24 -10.02 9.50 15.46
C PHE A 24 -9.58 10.45 16.57
N ALA A 25 -8.30 10.41 16.99
CA ALA A 25 -7.77 11.24 18.08
C ALA A 25 -6.88 12.39 17.60
N GLY A 26 -6.26 12.29 16.40
CA GLY A 26 -5.19 13.19 15.95
C GLY A 26 -5.64 14.43 15.18
N GLY A 27 -6.92 14.56 14.83
CA GLY A 27 -7.38 15.68 13.98
C GLY A 27 -7.02 15.51 12.50
N LYS A 28 -7.25 16.56 11.71
CA LYS A 28 -6.95 16.55 10.27
C LYS A 28 -5.45 16.78 10.03
N PRO A 29 -4.84 16.07 9.04
CA PRO A 29 -3.46 16.33 8.64
C PRO A 29 -3.26 17.81 8.25
N PRO A 30 -2.05 18.37 8.45
CA PRO A 30 -1.74 19.73 7.98
C PRO A 30 -1.96 19.85 6.47
N LYS A 31 -2.53 20.97 6.01
CA LYS A 31 -2.85 21.20 4.58
C LYS A 31 -1.63 21.08 3.65
N ASN A 32 -0.44 21.37 4.16
CA ASN A 32 0.81 21.34 3.39
C ASN A 32 1.74 20.18 3.76
N ALA A 33 1.19 19.08 4.31
CA ALA A 33 2.02 17.95 4.76
C ALA A 33 3.00 17.43 3.70
N LEU A 34 2.61 17.43 2.42
CA LEU A 34 3.49 17.01 1.31
C LEU A 34 4.64 17.99 1.02
N TYR A 35 4.63 19.18 1.59
CA TYR A 35 5.69 20.19 1.46
C TYR A 35 6.57 20.31 2.71
N GLU A 36 6.39 19.40 3.69
CA GLU A 36 7.14 19.33 4.93
C GLU A 36 8.13 18.16 4.93
N TYR A 37 9.41 18.44 5.21
CA TYR A 37 10.42 17.37 5.36
C TYR A 37 10.11 16.44 6.53
N SER A 38 9.49 16.97 7.60
CA SER A 38 9.10 16.19 8.77
C SER A 38 8.14 15.06 8.42
N THR A 39 7.24 15.26 7.47
CA THR A 39 6.32 14.24 6.96
C THR A 39 7.11 13.09 6.33
N ALA A 40 7.99 13.40 5.37
CA ALA A 40 8.81 12.37 4.71
C ALA A 40 9.70 11.62 5.70
N VAL A 41 10.34 12.34 6.64
CA VAL A 41 11.23 11.71 7.64
C VAL A 41 10.45 10.76 8.54
N SER A 42 9.27 11.18 9.03
CA SER A 42 8.43 10.34 9.87
C SER A 42 7.99 9.06 9.16
N GLU A 43 7.56 9.18 7.91
CA GLU A 43 7.14 8.04 7.09
C GLU A 43 8.30 7.10 6.76
N LEU A 44 9.46 7.62 6.39
CA LEU A 44 10.64 6.81 6.13
C LEU A 44 11.09 6.03 7.38
N ILE A 45 11.03 6.64 8.57
CA ILE A 45 11.30 5.96 9.84
C ILE A 45 10.27 4.86 10.06
N LEU A 46 8.98 5.14 9.87
CA LEU A 46 7.92 4.15 10.02
C LEU A 46 8.12 2.97 9.07
N PHE A 47 8.37 3.23 7.78
CA PHE A 47 8.64 2.17 6.80
C PHE A 47 9.88 1.35 7.15
N ALA A 48 10.94 1.99 7.66
CA ALA A 48 12.14 1.28 8.10
C ALA A 48 11.84 0.34 9.28
N ILE A 49 11.03 0.79 10.26
CA ILE A 49 10.59 -0.04 11.40
C ILE A 49 9.73 -1.21 10.90
N ILE A 50 8.76 -0.94 10.02
CA ILE A 50 7.91 -1.99 9.43
C ILE A 50 8.76 -3.04 8.71
N LEU A 51 9.68 -2.61 7.85
CA LEU A 51 10.56 -3.52 7.13
C LEU A 51 11.44 -4.34 8.08
N ALA A 52 11.99 -3.72 9.13
CA ALA A 52 12.77 -4.42 10.14
C ALA A 52 11.93 -5.53 10.83
N LEU A 53 10.69 -5.25 11.19
CA LEU A 53 9.77 -6.22 11.78
C LEU A 53 9.37 -7.32 10.78
N VAL A 54 9.08 -6.96 9.54
CA VAL A 54 8.78 -7.92 8.45
C VAL A 54 9.93 -8.89 8.23
N PHE A 55 11.17 -8.37 8.14
CA PHE A 55 12.35 -9.22 7.98
C PHE A 55 12.67 -10.04 9.24
N TRP A 56 12.36 -9.51 10.41
CA TRP A 56 12.46 -10.25 11.66
C TRP A 56 11.47 -11.43 11.73
N ILE A 57 10.21 -11.20 11.38
CA ILE A 57 9.20 -12.27 11.28
C ILE A 57 9.61 -13.32 10.23
N ALA A 58 10.16 -12.87 9.10
CA ALA A 58 10.61 -13.73 8.01
C ALA A 58 11.93 -14.46 8.30
N ARG A 59 12.56 -14.32 9.49
CA ARG A 59 13.82 -15.01 9.81
C ARG A 59 13.67 -16.53 9.67
N GLY A 60 14.64 -17.14 8.99
CA GLY A 60 14.64 -18.58 8.72
C GLY A 60 13.69 -19.03 7.59
N LEU A 61 12.98 -18.10 6.92
CA LEU A 61 12.28 -18.42 5.68
C LEU A 61 13.20 -18.19 4.47
N PRO A 62 12.99 -18.95 3.36
CA PRO A 62 13.66 -18.72 2.10
C PRO A 62 13.16 -17.37 1.53
N LYS A 63 13.97 -16.31 1.62
CA LYS A 63 13.53 -14.94 1.34
C LYS A 63 13.02 -14.73 -0.09
N ARG A 64 13.65 -15.41 -1.07
CA ARG A 64 13.25 -15.30 -2.48
C ARG A 64 11.81 -15.78 -2.69
N GLU A 65 11.44 -16.86 -2.04
CA GLU A 65 10.10 -17.44 -2.09
C GLU A 65 9.12 -16.66 -1.22
N ALA A 66 9.51 -16.35 0.03
CA ALA A 66 8.66 -15.66 0.99
C ALA A 66 8.26 -14.27 0.51
N PHE A 67 9.12 -13.58 -0.22
CA PHE A 67 8.85 -12.26 -0.78
C PHE A 67 8.57 -12.29 -2.29
N ALA A 68 8.52 -13.47 -2.91
CA ALA A 68 8.31 -13.63 -4.35
C ALA A 68 9.25 -12.77 -5.21
N LEU A 69 10.52 -12.68 -4.83
CA LEU A 69 11.56 -11.91 -5.51
C LEU A 69 12.03 -12.65 -6.77
N ARG A 70 11.14 -12.73 -7.76
CA ARG A 70 11.38 -13.36 -9.05
C ARG A 70 10.65 -12.60 -10.15
N ARG A 71 11.20 -12.62 -11.37
CA ARG A 71 10.54 -12.04 -12.54
C ARG A 71 9.24 -12.80 -12.84
N PRO A 72 8.19 -12.11 -13.34
CA PRO A 72 7.02 -12.79 -13.85
C PRO A 72 7.39 -13.62 -15.07
N GLU A 73 6.66 -14.70 -15.34
CA GLU A 73 6.86 -15.54 -16.53
C GLU A 73 6.69 -14.75 -17.83
N SER A 74 5.79 -13.77 -17.83
CA SER A 74 5.54 -12.87 -18.97
C SER A 74 5.20 -11.47 -18.46
N TRP A 75 6.02 -10.50 -18.84
CA TRP A 75 5.75 -9.09 -18.56
C TRP A 75 4.52 -8.57 -19.32
N GLY A 76 4.29 -9.00 -20.58
CA GLY A 76 3.11 -8.62 -21.32
C GLY A 76 1.81 -9.03 -20.62
N ARG A 77 1.76 -10.29 -20.13
CA ARG A 77 0.62 -10.76 -19.33
C ARG A 77 0.50 -10.01 -17.99
N ALA A 78 1.61 -9.72 -17.32
CA ALA A 78 1.60 -8.99 -16.06
C ALA A 78 1.08 -7.56 -16.25
N ILE A 79 1.49 -6.88 -17.32
CA ILE A 79 1.01 -5.54 -17.69
C ILE A 79 -0.49 -5.57 -18.02
N ALA A 80 -0.94 -6.53 -18.84
CA ALA A 80 -2.37 -6.66 -19.16
C ALA A 80 -3.24 -6.89 -17.91
N LEU A 81 -2.78 -7.76 -17.00
CA LEU A 81 -3.45 -7.96 -15.70
C LEU A 81 -3.41 -6.71 -14.83
N GLY A 82 -2.29 -5.97 -14.83
CA GLY A 82 -2.16 -4.70 -14.13
C GLY A 82 -3.18 -3.67 -14.62
N PHE A 83 -3.36 -3.53 -15.92
CA PHE A 83 -4.39 -2.67 -16.51
C PHE A 83 -5.81 -3.11 -16.11
N ALA A 84 -6.10 -4.41 -16.11
CA ALA A 84 -7.39 -4.90 -15.66
C ALA A 84 -7.64 -4.57 -14.18
N VAL A 85 -6.62 -4.66 -13.33
CA VAL A 85 -6.71 -4.23 -11.93
C VAL A 85 -6.95 -2.73 -11.81
N LEU A 86 -6.24 -1.89 -12.58
CA LEU A 86 -6.48 -0.43 -12.59
C LEU A 86 -7.89 -0.07 -13.04
N ILE A 87 -8.42 -0.74 -14.05
CA ILE A 87 -9.80 -0.54 -14.50
C ILE A 87 -10.78 -0.91 -13.38
N ALA A 88 -10.58 -2.04 -12.71
CA ALA A 88 -11.43 -2.45 -11.59
C ALA A 88 -11.40 -1.43 -10.45
N ILE A 89 -10.23 -0.88 -10.11
CA ILE A 89 -10.07 0.18 -9.11
C ILE A 89 -10.79 1.46 -9.56
N ALA A 90 -10.63 1.87 -10.82
CA ALA A 90 -11.28 3.06 -11.36
C ALA A 90 -12.82 2.93 -11.33
N ILE A 91 -13.35 1.75 -11.70
CA ILE A 91 -14.79 1.46 -11.61
C ILE A 91 -15.27 1.52 -10.16
N ALA A 92 -14.54 0.88 -9.24
CA ALA A 92 -14.89 0.89 -7.82
C ALA A 92 -14.87 2.31 -7.25
N ASN A 93 -13.85 3.11 -7.58
CA ASN A 93 -13.76 4.50 -7.16
C ASN A 93 -14.91 5.33 -7.75
N ALA A 94 -15.18 5.22 -9.04
CA ALA A 94 -16.27 5.96 -9.69
C ALA A 94 -17.66 5.61 -9.12
N ALA A 95 -17.86 4.35 -8.72
CA ALA A 95 -19.11 3.90 -8.13
C ALA A 95 -19.27 4.31 -6.64
N LEU A 96 -18.19 4.32 -5.88
CA LEU A 96 -18.20 4.50 -4.43
C LEU A 96 -17.92 5.93 -3.97
N ASP A 97 -17.08 6.68 -4.68
CA ASP A 97 -16.69 8.04 -4.28
C ASP A 97 -17.87 9.04 -4.18
N PRO A 98 -18.88 8.98 -5.07
CA PRO A 98 -20.08 9.83 -4.92
C PRO A 98 -20.88 9.58 -3.63
N LEU A 99 -20.75 8.38 -3.05
CA LEU A 99 -21.46 7.98 -1.84
C LEU A 99 -20.61 8.16 -0.58
N LEU A 100 -19.30 7.87 -0.68
CA LEU A 100 -18.42 7.77 0.47
C LEU A 100 -17.42 8.93 0.59
N HIS A 101 -17.17 9.67 -0.52
CA HIS A 101 -16.22 10.79 -0.59
C HIS A 101 -14.79 10.43 -0.14
N GLY A 102 -14.38 9.17 -0.38
CA GLY A 102 -13.12 8.59 0.09
C GLY A 102 -11.86 9.36 -0.34
N GLY A 103 -11.89 10.03 -1.49
CA GLY A 103 -10.80 10.88 -1.97
C GLY A 103 -10.51 12.09 -1.07
N ARG A 104 -11.51 12.57 -0.31
CA ARG A 104 -11.35 13.69 0.63
C ARG A 104 -10.76 13.28 1.96
N GLU A 105 -10.87 12.00 2.32
CA GLU A 105 -10.45 11.50 3.63
C GLU A 105 -8.93 11.44 3.79
N GLN A 106 -8.18 11.25 2.70
CA GLN A 106 -6.73 11.07 2.75
C GLN A 106 -5.96 12.30 3.25
N GLY A 107 -6.53 13.50 3.12
CA GLY A 107 -6.03 14.73 3.77
C GLY A 107 -4.66 15.23 3.30
N LEU A 108 -4.02 14.55 2.35
CA LEU A 108 -2.69 14.89 1.82
C LEU A 108 -2.73 15.81 0.59
N THR A 109 -3.92 16.37 0.28
CA THR A 109 -4.11 17.24 -0.88
C THR A 109 -3.61 18.64 -0.57
N PRO A 110 -2.48 19.09 -1.15
CA PRO A 110 -1.99 20.46 -0.96
C PRO A 110 -2.85 21.48 -1.72
N SER A 111 -2.70 22.74 -1.37
CA SER A 111 -3.42 23.86 -2.02
C SER A 111 -2.79 24.30 -3.36
N GLY A 112 -2.30 23.36 -4.17
CA GLY A 112 -1.65 23.61 -5.45
C GLY A 112 -0.12 23.54 -5.38
N TRP A 113 0.54 23.72 -6.54
CA TRP A 113 1.99 23.61 -6.64
C TRP A 113 2.72 24.77 -5.97
N GLN A 114 3.69 24.43 -5.08
CA GLN A 114 4.54 25.37 -4.37
C GLN A 114 6.00 25.18 -4.80
N SER A 115 6.45 25.99 -5.76
CA SER A 115 7.80 25.89 -6.34
C SER A 115 8.93 26.11 -5.30
N SER A 116 8.71 26.94 -4.29
CA SER A 116 9.65 27.17 -3.18
C SER A 116 9.86 25.93 -2.29
N HIS A 117 8.94 24.96 -2.31
CA HIS A 117 8.96 23.73 -1.52
C HIS A 117 9.13 22.48 -2.39
N ALA A 118 9.55 22.65 -3.65
CA ALA A 118 9.71 21.55 -4.61
C ALA A 118 10.62 20.41 -4.09
N ALA A 119 11.69 20.75 -3.36
CA ALA A 119 12.60 19.75 -2.80
C ALA A 119 11.94 18.91 -1.71
N ALA A 120 11.16 19.52 -0.81
CA ALA A 120 10.40 18.79 0.22
C ALA A 120 9.32 17.91 -0.42
N PHE A 121 8.62 18.41 -1.45
CA PHE A 121 7.68 17.60 -2.23
C PHE A 121 8.36 16.39 -2.90
N ALA A 122 9.54 16.57 -3.51
CA ALA A 122 10.26 15.46 -4.13
C ALA A 122 10.67 14.37 -3.14
N VAL A 123 11.08 14.75 -1.91
CA VAL A 123 11.37 13.79 -0.85
C VAL A 123 10.11 13.05 -0.38
N ASN A 124 8.97 13.75 -0.24
CA ASN A 124 7.70 13.12 0.08
C ASN A 124 7.21 12.21 -1.06
N LEU A 125 7.34 12.64 -2.31
CA LEU A 125 7.04 11.81 -3.48
C LEU A 125 7.87 10.51 -3.47
N PHE A 126 9.15 10.58 -3.18
CA PHE A 126 10.01 9.41 -3.04
C PHE A 126 9.55 8.50 -1.88
N ALA A 127 9.24 9.07 -0.72
CA ALA A 127 8.78 8.32 0.45
C ALA A 127 7.46 7.58 0.17
N PHE A 128 6.44 8.29 -0.33
CA PHE A 128 5.09 7.74 -0.52
C PHE A 128 4.89 6.97 -1.82
N ALA A 129 5.62 7.31 -2.89
CA ALA A 129 5.44 6.62 -4.18
C ALA A 129 6.46 5.52 -4.44
N ILE A 130 7.56 5.47 -3.71
CA ILE A 130 8.59 4.44 -3.93
C ILE A 130 8.78 3.59 -2.67
N VAL A 131 9.18 4.22 -1.54
CA VAL A 131 9.54 3.47 -0.33
C VAL A 131 8.31 2.82 0.31
N GLY A 132 7.20 3.56 0.42
CA GLY A 132 5.94 3.05 0.96
C GLY A 132 5.43 1.83 0.20
N PRO A 133 5.19 1.90 -1.13
CA PRO A 133 4.82 0.75 -1.93
C PRO A 133 5.75 -0.45 -1.78
N ILE A 134 7.07 -0.24 -1.74
CA ILE A 134 8.02 -1.35 -1.53
C ILE A 134 7.80 -2.00 -0.16
N ALA A 135 7.68 -1.20 0.90
CA ALA A 135 7.45 -1.70 2.25
C ALA A 135 6.13 -2.46 2.36
N GLU A 136 5.07 -1.92 1.78
CA GLU A 136 3.73 -2.53 1.79
C GLU A 136 3.67 -3.79 0.93
N GLU A 137 4.24 -3.79 -0.27
CA GLU A 137 4.26 -4.99 -1.10
C GLU A 137 5.05 -6.11 -0.43
N LEU A 138 6.20 -5.83 0.19
CA LEU A 138 6.96 -6.83 0.95
C LEU A 138 6.15 -7.35 2.15
N THR A 139 5.42 -6.48 2.84
CA THR A 139 4.59 -6.85 3.99
C THR A 139 3.41 -7.73 3.58
N PHE A 140 2.65 -7.30 2.55
CA PHE A 140 1.38 -7.92 2.17
C PHE A 140 1.54 -8.99 1.09
N ARG A 141 2.09 -8.64 -0.10
CA ARG A 141 2.20 -9.55 -1.26
C ARG A 141 3.43 -10.45 -1.19
N GLY A 142 4.43 -10.03 -0.40
CA GLY A 142 5.55 -10.88 0.01
C GLY A 142 5.14 -11.80 1.15
N LEU A 143 5.53 -11.40 2.38
CA LEU A 143 5.42 -12.24 3.58
C LEU A 143 3.98 -12.67 3.87
N GLY A 144 3.02 -11.74 3.90
CA GLY A 144 1.61 -12.04 4.24
C GLY A 144 1.02 -13.08 3.28
N PHE A 145 1.17 -12.87 1.97
CA PHE A 145 0.68 -13.81 0.97
C PHE A 145 1.33 -15.20 1.10
N TYR A 146 2.64 -15.26 1.28
CA TYR A 146 3.38 -16.51 1.50
C TYR A 146 2.88 -17.28 2.72
N LEU A 147 2.58 -16.59 3.81
CA LEU A 147 2.10 -17.22 5.05
C LEU A 147 0.64 -17.70 4.94
N LEU A 148 -0.16 -17.05 4.08
CA LEU A 148 -1.58 -17.38 3.86
C LEU A 148 -1.81 -18.37 2.71
N GLU A 149 -0.87 -18.50 1.76
CA GLU A 149 -1.00 -19.37 0.59
C GLU A 149 -1.33 -20.83 0.93
N PRO A 150 -0.83 -21.44 2.03
CA PRO A 150 -1.21 -22.79 2.44
C PRO A 150 -2.70 -22.97 2.78
N TYR A 151 -3.43 -21.89 3.06
CA TYR A 151 -4.88 -21.91 3.32
C TYR A 151 -5.72 -21.72 2.05
N GLY A 152 -5.07 -21.59 0.89
CA GLY A 152 -5.67 -21.40 -0.42
C GLY A 152 -5.51 -20.00 -0.98
N GLN A 153 -5.35 -19.91 -2.31
CA GLN A 153 -5.10 -18.64 -2.99
C GLN A 153 -6.23 -17.62 -2.79
N THR A 154 -7.48 -18.08 -2.84
CA THR A 154 -8.66 -17.21 -2.64
C THR A 154 -8.66 -16.61 -1.24
N VAL A 155 -8.36 -17.43 -0.22
CA VAL A 155 -8.23 -16.96 1.17
C VAL A 155 -7.10 -15.94 1.28
N ALA A 156 -5.93 -16.23 0.71
CA ALA A 156 -4.81 -15.31 0.73
C ALA A 156 -5.16 -13.95 0.06
N ILE A 157 -5.79 -13.97 -1.11
CA ILE A 157 -6.20 -12.76 -1.83
C ILE A 157 -7.18 -11.95 -1.00
N ALA A 158 -8.23 -12.57 -0.46
CA ALA A 158 -9.27 -11.89 0.32
C ALA A 158 -8.69 -11.30 1.63
N VAL A 159 -7.93 -12.08 2.40
CA VAL A 159 -7.34 -11.62 3.67
C VAL A 159 -6.34 -10.49 3.42
N ILE A 160 -5.50 -10.60 2.40
CA ILE A 160 -4.54 -9.53 2.05
C ILE A 160 -5.29 -8.25 1.63
N GLY A 161 -6.36 -8.35 0.84
CA GLY A 161 -7.14 -7.19 0.43
C GLY A 161 -7.77 -6.47 1.62
N ILE A 162 -8.45 -7.22 2.49
CA ILE A 162 -9.10 -6.67 3.69
C ILE A 162 -8.08 -6.04 4.64
N THR A 163 -7.01 -6.76 4.96
CA THR A 163 -5.99 -6.27 5.90
C THR A 163 -5.22 -5.08 5.35
N PHE A 164 -5.00 -5.01 4.03
CA PHE A 164 -4.42 -3.86 3.35
C PHE A 164 -5.32 -2.62 3.49
N GLY A 165 -6.61 -2.75 3.26
CA GLY A 165 -7.54 -1.64 3.46
C GLY A 165 -7.55 -1.14 4.90
N LEU A 166 -7.65 -2.05 5.88
CA LEU A 166 -7.65 -1.71 7.30
C LEU A 166 -6.35 -1.05 7.78
N TRP A 167 -5.22 -1.38 7.18
CA TRP A 167 -3.90 -0.82 7.48
C TRP A 167 -3.85 0.71 7.44
N HIS A 168 -4.61 1.31 6.52
CA HIS A 168 -4.59 2.75 6.27
C HIS A 168 -5.38 3.59 7.30
N GLY A 169 -6.24 2.96 8.12
CA GLY A 169 -7.04 3.69 9.11
C GLY A 169 -8.09 4.62 8.51
N LEU A 170 -8.44 4.42 7.24
CA LEU A 170 -9.45 5.20 6.53
C LEU A 170 -10.80 4.48 6.55
N VAL A 171 -11.90 5.22 6.67
CA VAL A 171 -13.26 4.69 6.75
C VAL A 171 -13.98 4.83 5.42
N GLU A 172 -14.00 6.05 4.86
CA GLU A 172 -14.67 6.35 3.60
C GLU A 172 -13.93 5.73 2.40
N ALA A 173 -12.59 5.74 2.42
CA ALA A 173 -11.75 5.12 1.39
C ALA A 173 -11.58 3.60 1.56
N LEU A 174 -11.98 3.01 2.70
CA LEU A 174 -11.76 1.60 3.01
C LEU A 174 -12.21 0.64 1.90
N PRO A 175 -13.43 0.76 1.32
CA PRO A 175 -13.86 -0.17 0.28
C PRO A 175 -12.98 -0.12 -0.97
N VAL A 176 -12.56 1.07 -1.41
CA VAL A 176 -11.67 1.23 -2.57
C VAL A 176 -10.28 0.66 -2.26
N LEU A 177 -9.77 0.86 -1.05
CA LEU A 177 -8.50 0.30 -0.61
C LEU A 177 -8.53 -1.23 -0.52
N ILE A 178 -9.67 -1.84 -0.13
CA ILE A 178 -9.85 -3.29 -0.17
C ILE A 178 -9.82 -3.78 -1.62
N VAL A 179 -10.48 -3.10 -2.55
CA VAL A 179 -10.44 -3.45 -3.98
C VAL A 179 -9.02 -3.33 -4.52
N PHE A 180 -8.31 -2.26 -4.20
CA PHE A 180 -6.90 -2.06 -4.57
C PHE A 180 -6.02 -3.19 -4.01
N GLY A 181 -6.15 -3.46 -2.71
CA GLY A 181 -5.43 -4.51 -2.01
C GLY A 181 -5.66 -5.89 -2.60
N THR A 182 -6.92 -6.22 -2.90
CA THR A 182 -7.34 -7.47 -3.53
C THR A 182 -6.80 -7.60 -4.96
N GLY A 183 -6.86 -6.51 -5.73
CA GLY A 183 -6.35 -6.47 -7.11
C GLY A 183 -4.85 -6.74 -7.17
N LEU A 184 -4.06 -6.11 -6.31
CA LEU A 184 -2.61 -6.37 -6.23
C LEU A 184 -2.29 -7.78 -5.74
N ALA A 185 -3.07 -8.32 -4.77
CA ALA A 185 -2.92 -9.70 -4.32
C ALA A 185 -3.27 -10.70 -5.44
N PHE A 186 -4.30 -10.42 -6.23
CA PHE A 186 -4.65 -11.18 -7.42
C PHE A 186 -3.51 -11.14 -8.47
N LEU A 187 -2.97 -9.96 -8.76
CA LEU A 187 -1.83 -9.79 -9.67
C LEU A 187 -0.63 -10.63 -9.20
N ARG A 188 -0.31 -10.58 -7.88
CA ARG A 188 0.73 -11.41 -7.26
C ARG A 188 0.46 -12.91 -7.44
N SER A 189 -0.77 -13.35 -7.24
CA SER A 189 -1.14 -14.78 -7.37
C SER A 189 -0.97 -15.29 -8.80
N ARG A 190 -1.31 -14.46 -9.80
CA ARG A 190 -1.26 -14.82 -11.22
C ARG A 190 0.13 -14.72 -11.83
N THR A 191 0.95 -13.80 -11.35
CA THR A 191 2.31 -13.59 -11.87
C THR A 191 3.38 -14.33 -11.07
N ARG A 192 3.04 -14.79 -9.87
CA ARG A 192 3.97 -15.37 -8.90
C ARG A 192 5.17 -14.47 -8.59
N SER A 193 5.06 -13.17 -8.86
CA SER A 193 6.09 -12.16 -8.73
C SER A 193 5.55 -10.96 -7.94
N ILE A 194 6.39 -10.34 -7.13
CA ILE A 194 6.06 -9.12 -6.42
C ILE A 194 6.25 -7.86 -7.31
N TYR A 195 7.14 -7.94 -8.31
CA TYR A 195 7.55 -6.77 -9.08
C TYR A 195 6.43 -6.08 -9.86
N PRO A 196 5.48 -6.79 -10.52
CA PRO A 196 4.37 -6.13 -11.19
C PRO A 196 3.49 -5.33 -10.22
N GLY A 197 3.25 -5.87 -9.01
CA GLY A 197 2.52 -5.16 -7.95
C GLY A 197 3.27 -3.92 -7.49
N MET A 198 4.57 -4.02 -7.22
CA MET A 198 5.40 -2.86 -6.85
C MET A 198 5.37 -1.74 -7.88
N LEU A 199 5.51 -2.08 -9.17
CA LEU A 199 5.47 -1.10 -10.25
C LEU A 199 4.10 -0.43 -10.36
N LEU A 200 3.02 -1.21 -10.34
CA LEU A 200 1.66 -0.68 -10.42
C LEU A 200 1.36 0.22 -9.23
N HIS A 201 1.68 -0.22 -8.01
CA HIS A 201 1.44 0.51 -6.77
C HIS A 201 2.24 1.83 -6.75
N ALA A 202 3.54 1.77 -7.05
CA ALA A 202 4.40 2.96 -7.13
C ALA A 202 3.90 3.96 -8.17
N THR A 203 3.50 3.49 -9.35
CA THR A 203 2.97 4.34 -10.43
C THR A 203 1.63 4.97 -10.00
N PHE A 204 0.75 4.19 -9.36
CA PHE A 204 -0.53 4.68 -8.87
C PHE A 204 -0.34 5.80 -7.82
N ASN A 205 0.52 5.57 -6.82
CA ASN A 205 0.80 6.57 -5.78
C ASN A 205 1.47 7.82 -6.36
N ALA A 206 2.44 7.64 -7.27
CA ALA A 206 3.09 8.77 -7.94
C ALA A 206 2.07 9.62 -8.73
N ALA A 207 1.20 8.97 -9.50
CA ALA A 207 0.16 9.66 -10.26
C ALA A 207 -0.81 10.40 -9.34
N ALA A 208 -1.27 9.76 -8.23
CA ALA A 208 -2.16 10.40 -7.27
C ALA A 208 -1.54 11.64 -6.63
N LEU A 209 -0.27 11.58 -6.21
CA LEU A 209 0.44 12.71 -5.60
C LEU A 209 0.71 13.84 -6.60
N LEU A 210 1.07 13.52 -7.84
CA LEU A 210 1.30 14.52 -8.89
C LEU A 210 0.00 15.21 -9.29
N LEU A 211 -1.09 14.46 -9.43
CA LEU A 211 -2.41 15.03 -9.72
C LEU A 211 -2.91 15.94 -8.60
N ALA A 212 -2.66 15.58 -7.33
CA ALA A 212 -3.07 16.37 -6.18
C ALA A 212 -2.46 17.79 -6.14
N VAL A 213 -1.31 18.01 -6.79
CA VAL A 213 -0.64 19.34 -6.84
C VAL A 213 -0.91 20.10 -8.13
N THR A 214 -1.56 19.50 -9.13
CA THR A 214 -1.83 20.12 -10.45
C THR A 214 -3.29 20.54 -10.61
N VAL A 215 -4.16 20.12 -9.70
CA VAL A 215 -5.60 20.45 -9.67
C VAL A 215 -5.89 21.37 -8.49
#